data_ed56572ec5d385e7339f1c21a29279ac
#
_entry.id   ed56572ec5d385e7339f1c21a29279ac
#
_cell.length_a   1.000
_cell.length_b   1.000
_cell.length_c   1.000
_cell.angle_alpha   90.00
_cell.angle_beta   90.00
_cell.angle_gamma   90.00
#
_symmetry.space_group_name_H-M   'P 1'
#
loop_
_entity.id
_entity.type
_entity.pdbx_description
1 polymer ?
#
loop_
_entity_poly.entity_id
_entity_poly.type
_entity_poly.pdbx_seq_one_letter_code
_entity_poly.pdbx_strand_id
1 'polypeptide(L)'
;ALSRCRSLDGLVLSSPLDERCIVGDPTVQGFCERVSSERPDGTELERRSRAYYRDLLLELFDFDSLGASLRRLGDFVAEHFGKLYPKLALQWQQGTAEFGASVTDVARRFRLQLESLLRSDERERLRERVVKGAAYFAEQCGRVVAPLIEASYVETDSKETRKALAGLLDLSGERLRVKTATLEAASGGFDVFRYLEARARVAAEGAAARTKKETKATAGEDVLHP
;
A
#
# COMPACT_ATOMS: atom_id res chain seq x y z
N ALA A 1 27.95 -31.93 -6.37
CA ALA A 1 27.01 -33.08 -6.29
C ALA A 1 26.33 -33.14 -4.93
N LEU A 2 27.06 -33.08 -3.83
CA LEU A 2 26.53 -33.13 -2.43
C LEU A 2 25.56 -31.97 -2.12
N SER A 3 25.77 -30.78 -2.67
CA SER A 3 24.89 -29.62 -2.44
C SER A 3 23.49 -29.76 -3.00
N ARG A 4 23.23 -30.80 -3.80
CA ARG A 4 21.89 -31.10 -4.37
C ARG A 4 21.16 -32.23 -3.66
N CYS A 5 21.81 -32.87 -2.68
CA CYS A 5 21.17 -33.92 -1.87
C CYS A 5 20.26 -33.30 -0.83
N ARG A 6 18.99 -33.71 -0.80
CA ARG A 6 17.99 -33.29 0.21
C ARG A 6 18.11 -34.07 1.52
N SER A 7 18.64 -35.27 1.50
CA SER A 7 18.97 -36.07 2.67
C SER A 7 20.22 -36.89 2.39
N LEU A 8 20.90 -37.32 3.47
CA LEU A 8 22.06 -38.20 3.37
C LEU A 8 21.66 -39.69 3.30
N ASP A 9 20.37 -39.96 3.52
CA ASP A 9 19.83 -41.32 3.44
C ASP A 9 19.90 -41.83 1.99
N GLY A 10 20.57 -42.98 1.83
CA GLY A 10 20.77 -43.55 0.49
C GLY A 10 21.95 -43.02 -0.30
N LEU A 11 22.74 -42.06 0.25
CA LEU A 11 23.99 -41.61 -0.37
C LEU A 11 25.12 -42.61 -0.07
N VAL A 12 25.61 -43.30 -1.10
CA VAL A 12 26.77 -44.17 -1.01
C VAL A 12 27.95 -43.52 -1.67
N LEU A 13 29.02 -43.30 -0.91
CA LEU A 13 30.28 -42.74 -1.41
C LEU A 13 31.21 -43.90 -1.80
N SER A 14 31.77 -43.86 -3.00
CA SER A 14 32.73 -44.84 -3.47
C SER A 14 34.10 -44.75 -2.81
N SER A 15 34.37 -43.63 -2.15
CA SER A 15 35.58 -43.37 -1.35
C SER A 15 35.29 -42.41 -0.21
N PRO A 16 36.06 -42.45 0.89
CA PRO A 16 35.93 -41.46 1.97
C PRO A 16 36.16 -40.04 1.43
N LEU A 17 35.37 -39.08 1.92
CA LEU A 17 35.59 -37.65 1.61
C LEU A 17 36.69 -37.14 2.54
N ASP A 18 37.77 -36.65 1.95
CA ASP A 18 38.77 -35.84 2.65
C ASP A 18 38.28 -34.39 2.70
N GLU A 19 38.56 -33.67 3.79
CA GLU A 19 38.28 -32.22 3.95
C GLU A 19 38.81 -31.39 2.77
N ARG A 20 39.93 -31.84 2.16
CA ARG A 20 40.52 -31.22 0.95
C ARG A 20 39.64 -31.32 -0.32
N CYS A 21 38.69 -32.24 -0.31
CA CYS A 21 37.75 -32.42 -1.44
C CYS A 21 36.53 -31.49 -1.34
N ILE A 22 36.38 -30.78 -0.23
CA ILE A 22 35.27 -29.82 -0.02
C ILE A 22 35.73 -28.45 -0.51
N VAL A 23 35.44 -28.16 -1.76
CA VAL A 23 35.66 -26.84 -2.33
C VAL A 23 34.50 -25.94 -1.93
N GLY A 24 34.70 -25.14 -0.91
CA GLY A 24 33.79 -24.07 -0.53
C GLY A 24 34.09 -22.78 -1.30
N ASP A 25 33.05 -22.09 -1.75
CA ASP A 25 33.20 -20.73 -2.29
C ASP A 25 33.49 -19.78 -1.12
N PRO A 26 34.66 -19.08 -1.09
CA PRO A 26 35.01 -18.17 0.00
C PRO A 26 33.98 -17.05 0.19
N THR A 27 33.30 -16.64 -0.89
CA THR A 27 32.26 -15.62 -0.85
C THR A 27 31.04 -16.13 -0.12
N VAL A 28 30.65 -17.37 -0.36
CA VAL A 28 29.52 -18.04 0.34
C VAL A 28 29.88 -18.29 1.80
N GLN A 29 31.10 -18.76 2.06
CA GLN A 29 31.56 -18.94 3.46
C GLN A 29 31.56 -17.62 4.23
N GLY A 30 32.14 -16.56 3.69
CA GLY A 30 32.14 -15.23 4.31
C GLY A 30 30.74 -14.65 4.47
N PHE A 31 29.82 -14.97 3.57
CA PHE A 31 28.41 -14.61 3.73
C PHE A 31 27.75 -15.39 4.88
N CYS A 32 27.93 -16.71 4.92
CA CYS A 32 27.39 -17.55 5.98
C CYS A 32 27.93 -17.19 7.37
N GLU A 33 29.24 -16.89 7.47
CA GLU A 33 29.86 -16.44 8.71
C GLU A 33 29.29 -15.09 9.17
N ARG A 34 29.14 -14.12 8.27
CA ARG A 34 28.50 -12.84 8.58
C ARG A 34 27.05 -13.02 9.05
N VAL A 35 26.26 -13.79 8.30
CA VAL A 35 24.85 -14.06 8.67
C VAL A 35 24.75 -14.77 10.02
N SER A 36 25.71 -15.66 10.33
CA SER A 36 25.74 -16.36 11.61
C SER A 36 26.17 -15.47 12.77
N SER A 37 27.15 -14.56 12.55
CA SER A 37 27.62 -13.62 13.56
C SER A 37 26.66 -12.44 13.77
N GLU A 38 25.95 -12.03 12.72
CA GLU A 38 24.97 -10.94 12.75
C GLU A 38 23.53 -11.43 13.05
N ARG A 39 23.37 -12.73 13.37
CA ARG A 39 22.06 -13.28 13.69
C ARG A 39 21.50 -12.55 14.91
N PRO A 40 20.39 -11.81 14.77
CA PRO A 40 19.78 -11.13 15.90
C PRO A 40 19.41 -12.17 16.96
N ASP A 41 19.70 -11.88 18.22
CA ASP A 41 19.20 -12.71 19.31
C ASP A 41 17.66 -12.67 19.38
N GLY A 42 17.06 -13.54 20.17
CA GLY A 42 15.59 -13.62 20.28
C GLY A 42 14.97 -12.30 20.73
N THR A 43 15.63 -11.57 21.61
CA THR A 43 15.20 -10.28 22.14
C THR A 43 15.23 -9.18 21.08
N GLU A 44 16.28 -9.13 20.27
CA GLU A 44 16.38 -8.18 19.17
C GLU A 44 15.35 -8.48 18.07
N LEU A 45 15.11 -9.75 17.76
CA LEU A 45 14.08 -10.16 16.80
C LEU A 45 12.68 -9.75 17.27
N GLU A 46 12.36 -9.98 18.55
CA GLU A 46 11.10 -9.53 19.13
C GLU A 46 10.95 -8.00 19.10
N ARG A 47 12.01 -7.27 19.44
CA ARG A 47 12.02 -5.81 19.39
C ARG A 47 11.74 -5.29 17.98
N ARG A 48 12.39 -5.86 16.97
CA ARG A 48 12.18 -5.51 15.55
C ARG A 48 10.77 -5.87 15.10
N SER A 49 10.26 -7.02 15.49
CA SER A 49 8.89 -7.45 15.16
C SER A 49 7.85 -6.50 15.75
N ARG A 50 8.00 -6.10 17.02
CA ARG A 50 7.11 -5.12 17.65
C ARG A 50 7.20 -3.75 16.99
N ALA A 51 8.38 -3.29 16.63
CA ALA A 51 8.56 -2.03 15.92
C ALA A 51 7.87 -2.08 14.54
N TYR A 52 8.06 -3.15 13.79
CA TYR A 52 7.44 -3.36 12.49
C TYR A 52 5.90 -3.40 12.59
N TYR A 53 5.35 -4.13 13.56
CA TYR A 53 3.91 -4.15 13.85
C TYR A 53 3.38 -2.74 14.11
N ARG A 54 4.06 -1.98 14.97
CA ARG A 54 3.69 -0.59 15.32
C ARG A 54 3.69 0.29 14.07
N ASP A 55 4.74 0.23 13.26
CA ASP A 55 4.93 1.09 12.11
C ASP A 55 3.83 0.82 11.05
N LEU A 56 3.51 -0.44 10.78
CA LEU A 56 2.42 -0.80 9.88
C LEU A 56 1.03 -0.44 10.42
N LEU A 57 0.81 -0.58 11.72
CA LEU A 57 -0.44 -0.15 12.35
C LEU A 57 -0.63 1.37 12.23
N LEU A 58 0.41 2.16 12.42
CA LEU A 58 0.35 3.61 12.26
C LEU A 58 0.21 4.01 10.79
N GLU A 59 0.83 3.27 9.85
CA GLU A 59 0.67 3.45 8.41
C GLU A 59 -0.77 3.20 7.95
N LEU A 60 -1.48 2.23 8.54
CA LEU A 60 -2.90 1.96 8.26
C LEU A 60 -3.74 3.24 8.38
N PHE A 61 -3.47 4.05 9.40
CA PHE A 61 -4.18 5.31 9.70
C PHE A 61 -3.44 6.57 9.24
N ASP A 62 -2.50 6.42 8.30
CA ASP A 62 -1.87 7.53 7.61
C ASP A 62 -2.61 7.85 6.30
N PHE A 63 -3.18 9.03 6.20
CA PHE A 63 -3.94 9.49 5.03
C PHE A 63 -3.24 10.60 4.24
N ASP A 64 -1.98 10.93 4.56
CA ASP A 64 -1.28 12.07 3.97
C ASP A 64 -1.10 11.91 2.46
N SER A 65 -0.75 10.69 2.00
CA SER A 65 -0.59 10.42 0.57
C SER A 65 -1.92 10.50 -0.21
N LEU A 66 -3.02 10.02 0.36
CA LEU A 66 -4.35 10.16 -0.23
C LEU A 66 -4.76 11.64 -0.25
N GLY A 67 -4.63 12.34 0.87
CA GLY A 67 -4.93 13.77 0.95
C GLY A 67 -4.13 14.63 -0.03
N ALA A 68 -2.84 14.32 -0.23
CA ALA A 68 -2.01 14.99 -1.23
C ALA A 68 -2.51 14.76 -2.66
N SER A 69 -2.94 13.52 -2.99
CA SER A 69 -3.50 13.25 -4.32
C SER A 69 -4.85 13.93 -4.55
N LEU A 70 -5.69 14.01 -3.53
CA LEU A 70 -6.98 14.71 -3.62
C LEU A 70 -6.79 16.22 -3.80
N ARG A 71 -5.89 16.85 -3.06
CA ARG A 71 -5.56 18.27 -3.27
C ARG A 71 -5.09 18.52 -4.71
N ARG A 72 -4.15 17.71 -5.18
CA ARG A 72 -3.61 17.83 -6.53
C ARG A 72 -4.67 17.68 -7.62
N LEU A 73 -5.61 16.76 -7.44
CA LEU A 73 -6.74 16.57 -8.36
C LEU A 73 -7.73 17.76 -8.26
N GLY A 74 -8.02 18.24 -7.05
CA GLY A 74 -8.88 19.41 -6.84
C GLY A 74 -8.30 20.69 -7.45
N ASP A 75 -7.01 20.94 -7.28
CA ASP A 75 -6.31 22.08 -7.88
C ASP A 75 -6.37 22.00 -9.43
N PHE A 76 -6.14 20.80 -9.97
CA PHE A 76 -6.24 20.58 -11.42
C PHE A 76 -7.65 20.82 -11.94
N VAL A 77 -8.68 20.33 -11.24
CA VAL A 77 -10.09 20.59 -11.60
C VAL A 77 -10.43 22.06 -11.52
N ALA A 78 -9.98 22.77 -10.49
CA ALA A 78 -10.23 24.19 -10.34
C ALA A 78 -9.58 25.00 -11.48
N GLU A 79 -8.34 24.66 -11.84
CA GLU A 79 -7.57 25.36 -12.89
C GLU A 79 -8.16 25.15 -14.29
N HIS A 80 -8.40 23.89 -14.67
CA HIS A 80 -8.78 23.54 -16.04
C HIS A 80 -10.28 23.52 -16.29
N PHE A 81 -11.08 23.26 -15.27
CA PHE A 81 -12.53 23.03 -15.38
C PHE A 81 -13.36 24.03 -14.58
N GLY A 82 -12.76 24.87 -13.73
CA GLY A 82 -13.49 25.77 -12.83
C GLY A 82 -14.42 26.76 -13.54
N LYS A 83 -14.05 27.20 -14.77
CA LYS A 83 -14.89 28.09 -15.58
C LYS A 83 -16.06 27.36 -16.25
N LEU A 84 -15.83 26.12 -16.72
CA LEU A 84 -16.85 25.31 -17.41
C LEU A 84 -17.77 24.60 -16.42
N TYR A 85 -17.22 24.13 -15.31
CA TYR A 85 -17.92 23.36 -14.28
C TYR A 85 -17.75 23.98 -12.89
N PRO A 86 -18.27 25.18 -12.63
CA PRO A 86 -18.06 25.88 -11.35
C PRO A 86 -18.61 25.10 -10.14
N LYS A 87 -19.67 24.32 -10.34
CA LYS A 87 -20.23 23.45 -9.29
C LYS A 87 -19.24 22.34 -8.90
N LEU A 88 -18.56 21.75 -9.87
CA LEU A 88 -17.54 20.73 -9.62
C LEU A 88 -16.35 21.30 -8.86
N ALA A 89 -15.86 22.47 -9.25
CA ALA A 89 -14.78 23.15 -8.54
C ALA A 89 -15.15 23.45 -7.07
N LEU A 90 -16.40 23.90 -6.84
CA LEU A 90 -16.90 24.13 -5.48
C LEU A 90 -17.01 22.83 -4.68
N GLN A 91 -17.48 21.73 -5.30
CA GLN A 91 -17.53 20.41 -4.65
C GLN A 91 -16.13 19.95 -4.24
N TRP A 92 -15.11 20.13 -5.08
CA TRP A 92 -13.73 19.81 -4.76
C TRP A 92 -13.19 20.64 -3.61
N GLN A 93 -13.44 21.94 -3.59
CA GLN A 93 -13.04 22.82 -2.51
C GLN A 93 -13.67 22.39 -1.17
N GLN A 94 -14.98 22.12 -1.17
CA GLN A 94 -15.70 21.67 0.02
C GLN A 94 -15.25 20.27 0.47
N GLY A 95 -15.16 19.33 -0.47
CA GLY A 95 -14.78 17.95 -0.18
C GLY A 95 -13.34 17.80 0.31
N THR A 96 -12.39 18.57 -0.22
CA THR A 96 -11.00 18.58 0.30
C THR A 96 -10.93 19.17 1.71
N ALA A 97 -11.69 20.22 2.00
CA ALA A 97 -11.79 20.78 3.35
C ALA A 97 -12.44 19.79 4.31
N GLU A 98 -13.52 19.12 3.91
CA GLU A 98 -14.18 18.09 4.69
C GLU A 98 -13.29 16.89 4.95
N PHE A 99 -12.55 16.41 3.93
CA PHE A 99 -11.56 15.35 4.09
C PHE A 99 -10.46 15.76 5.09
N GLY A 100 -9.99 16.98 5.02
CA GLY A 100 -9.04 17.53 6.01
C GLY A 100 -9.57 17.40 7.44
N ALA A 101 -10.76 17.91 7.68
CA ALA A 101 -11.36 17.97 9.02
C ALA A 101 -11.80 16.58 9.54
N SER A 102 -12.45 15.75 8.71
CA SER A 102 -13.05 14.49 9.12
C SER A 102 -12.09 13.28 9.03
N VAL A 103 -11.07 13.34 8.17
CA VAL A 103 -10.13 12.24 7.99
C VAL A 103 -8.73 12.61 8.49
N THR A 104 -8.07 13.60 7.88
CA THR A 104 -6.65 13.88 8.16
C THR A 104 -6.41 14.31 9.61
N ASP A 105 -7.18 15.28 10.11
CA ASP A 105 -7.00 15.81 11.46
C ASP A 105 -7.45 14.82 12.54
N VAL A 106 -8.48 14.03 12.25
CA VAL A 106 -8.93 12.95 13.13
C VAL A 106 -7.88 11.84 13.18
N ALA A 107 -7.34 11.43 12.02
CA ALA A 107 -6.32 10.39 11.93
C ALA A 107 -5.04 10.77 12.67
N ARG A 108 -4.59 12.02 12.57
CA ARG A 108 -3.41 12.50 13.31
C ARG A 108 -3.57 12.33 14.82
N ARG A 109 -4.72 12.76 15.38
CA ARG A 109 -5.04 12.58 16.80
C ARG A 109 -5.22 11.12 17.17
N PHE A 110 -5.84 10.35 16.30
CA PHE A 110 -6.05 8.91 16.49
C PHE A 110 -4.73 8.13 16.56
N ARG A 111 -3.77 8.42 15.68
CA ARG A 111 -2.42 7.82 15.72
C ARG A 111 -1.71 8.07 17.05
N LEU A 112 -1.78 9.27 17.61
CA LEU A 112 -1.22 9.57 18.93
C LEU A 112 -1.86 8.74 20.04
N GLN A 113 -3.17 8.49 19.98
CA GLN A 113 -3.86 7.61 20.92
C GLN A 113 -3.40 6.15 20.77
N LEU A 114 -3.23 5.65 19.54
CA LEU A 114 -2.72 4.30 19.29
C LEU A 114 -1.28 4.14 19.80
N GLU A 115 -0.42 5.13 19.61
CA GLU A 115 0.94 5.11 20.16
C GLU A 115 0.95 5.05 21.69
N SER A 116 0.03 5.73 22.36
CA SER A 116 -0.13 5.65 23.80
C SER A 116 -0.54 4.25 24.26
N LEU A 117 -1.52 3.64 23.59
CA LEU A 117 -1.98 2.28 23.88
C LEU A 117 -0.91 1.21 23.59
N LEU A 118 -0.11 1.40 22.55
CA LEU A 118 1.02 0.52 22.22
C LEU A 118 2.11 0.55 23.31
N ARG A 119 2.29 1.68 23.99
CA ARG A 119 3.24 1.82 25.11
C ARG A 119 2.73 1.21 26.41
N SER A 120 1.43 1.26 26.65
CA SER A 120 0.81 0.69 27.86
C SER A 120 0.53 -0.81 27.78
N ASP A 121 0.79 -1.46 26.64
CA ASP A 121 0.49 -2.88 26.35
C ASP A 121 -0.99 -3.28 26.60
N GLU A 122 -1.90 -2.32 26.46
CA GLU A 122 -3.35 -2.52 26.60
C GLU A 122 -3.96 -3.13 25.33
N ARG A 123 -3.67 -4.41 25.08
CA ARG A 123 -3.95 -5.09 23.80
C ARG A 123 -5.43 -5.10 23.42
N GLU A 124 -6.32 -5.36 24.38
CA GLU A 124 -7.77 -5.41 24.09
C GLU A 124 -8.32 -4.03 23.74
N ARG A 125 -7.93 -3.01 24.49
CA ARG A 125 -8.28 -1.61 24.17
C ARG A 125 -7.73 -1.17 22.82
N LEU A 126 -6.49 -1.55 22.53
CA LEU A 126 -5.87 -1.28 21.23
C LEU A 126 -6.71 -1.91 20.11
N ARG A 127 -7.07 -3.20 20.25
CA ARG A 127 -7.89 -3.92 19.28
C ARG A 127 -9.24 -3.25 19.04
N GLU A 128 -9.96 -2.92 20.13
CA GLU A 128 -11.26 -2.23 20.02
C GLU A 128 -11.14 -0.88 19.32
N ARG A 129 -10.08 -0.11 19.64
CA ARG A 129 -9.85 1.19 19.01
C ARG A 129 -9.54 1.04 17.52
N VAL A 130 -8.73 0.06 17.16
CA VAL A 130 -8.41 -0.23 15.74
C VAL A 130 -9.67 -0.59 14.96
N VAL A 131 -10.50 -1.49 15.48
CA VAL A 131 -11.77 -1.89 14.83
C VAL A 131 -12.68 -0.69 14.61
N LYS A 132 -12.91 0.12 15.66
CA LYS A 132 -13.75 1.33 15.58
C LYS A 132 -13.15 2.37 14.63
N GLY A 133 -11.83 2.56 14.67
CA GLY A 133 -11.12 3.48 13.78
C GLY A 133 -11.20 3.03 12.32
N ALA A 134 -10.97 1.76 12.04
CA ALA A 134 -11.06 1.20 10.69
C ALA A 134 -12.45 1.41 10.08
N ALA A 135 -13.52 1.12 10.83
CA ALA A 135 -14.89 1.35 10.39
C ALA A 135 -15.15 2.84 10.11
N TYR A 136 -14.78 3.72 11.03
CA TYR A 136 -14.96 5.16 10.88
C TYR A 136 -14.26 5.71 9.64
N PHE A 137 -12.97 5.41 9.46
CA PHE A 137 -12.21 5.94 8.34
C PHE A 137 -12.64 5.34 6.99
N ALA A 138 -13.06 4.07 6.94
CA ALA A 138 -13.63 3.47 5.74
C ALA A 138 -14.92 4.17 5.33
N GLU A 139 -15.83 4.44 6.28
CA GLU A 139 -17.06 5.19 6.05
C GLU A 139 -16.78 6.62 5.55
N GLN A 140 -15.87 7.36 6.22
CA GLN A 140 -15.54 8.72 5.83
C GLN A 140 -14.90 8.78 4.43
N CYS A 141 -14.00 7.86 4.10
CA CYS A 141 -13.41 7.77 2.77
C CYS A 141 -14.49 7.50 1.69
N GLY A 142 -15.40 6.57 1.94
CA GLY A 142 -16.51 6.31 1.03
C GLY A 142 -17.44 7.51 0.85
N ARG A 143 -17.80 8.18 1.94
CA ARG A 143 -18.72 9.32 1.93
C ARG A 143 -18.15 10.57 1.26
N VAL A 144 -16.85 10.88 1.51
CA VAL A 144 -16.25 12.13 1.06
C VAL A 144 -15.52 11.95 -0.27
N VAL A 145 -14.73 10.90 -0.42
CA VAL A 145 -13.77 10.79 -1.54
C VAL A 145 -14.40 10.16 -2.78
N ALA A 146 -15.20 9.09 -2.62
CA ALA A 146 -15.76 8.38 -3.77
C ALA A 146 -16.63 9.29 -4.65
N PRO A 147 -17.55 10.10 -4.11
CA PRO A 147 -18.37 11.02 -4.91
C PRO A 147 -17.56 12.10 -5.64
N LEU A 148 -16.46 12.57 -5.04
CA LEU A 148 -15.58 13.56 -5.68
C LEU A 148 -14.88 12.97 -6.91
N ILE A 149 -14.38 11.75 -6.80
CA ILE A 149 -13.73 11.05 -7.91
C ILE A 149 -14.75 10.77 -9.01
N GLU A 150 -15.94 10.27 -8.66
CA GLU A 150 -17.01 9.98 -9.61
C GLU A 150 -17.49 11.23 -10.37
N ALA A 151 -17.66 12.35 -9.67
CA ALA A 151 -18.06 13.62 -10.28
C ALA A 151 -17.02 14.20 -11.25
N SER A 152 -15.77 13.72 -11.18
CA SER A 152 -14.66 14.25 -11.98
C SER A 152 -14.46 13.60 -13.35
N TYR A 153 -15.32 12.66 -13.72
CA TYR A 153 -15.34 12.11 -15.08
C TYR A 153 -16.06 13.08 -16.03
N VAL A 154 -15.37 14.18 -16.36
CA VAL A 154 -15.89 15.25 -17.23
C VAL A 154 -15.26 15.17 -18.62
N GLU A 155 -16.01 15.61 -19.63
CA GLU A 155 -15.54 15.67 -21.01
C GLU A 155 -14.72 16.95 -21.24
N THR A 156 -13.67 16.82 -22.07
CA THR A 156 -12.85 17.95 -22.53
C THR A 156 -12.32 17.67 -23.92
N ASP A 157 -12.22 18.71 -24.74
CA ASP A 157 -11.71 18.64 -26.10
C ASP A 157 -10.18 18.52 -26.14
N SER A 158 -9.49 18.96 -25.10
CA SER A 158 -8.04 18.84 -25.02
C SER A 158 -7.59 17.41 -24.67
N LYS A 159 -6.89 16.78 -25.61
CA LYS A 159 -6.31 15.43 -25.41
C LYS A 159 -5.32 15.41 -24.25
N GLU A 160 -4.53 16.47 -24.08
CA GLU A 160 -3.54 16.57 -23.01
C GLU A 160 -4.21 16.69 -21.64
N THR A 161 -5.20 17.60 -21.52
CA THR A 161 -5.98 17.78 -20.28
C THR A 161 -6.71 16.49 -19.89
N ARG A 162 -7.30 15.81 -20.87
CA ARG A 162 -7.95 14.51 -20.66
C ARG A 162 -6.99 13.45 -20.12
N LYS A 163 -5.79 13.36 -20.71
CA LYS A 163 -4.76 12.41 -20.27
C LYS A 163 -4.25 12.73 -18.87
N ALA A 164 -4.03 14.02 -18.57
CA ALA A 164 -3.59 14.47 -17.25
C ALA A 164 -4.67 14.18 -16.17
N LEU A 165 -5.94 14.52 -16.44
CA LEU A 165 -7.06 14.22 -15.56
C LEU A 165 -7.19 12.73 -15.29
N ALA A 166 -7.14 11.90 -16.33
CA ALA A 166 -7.23 10.45 -16.19
C ALA A 166 -6.09 9.90 -15.30
N GLY A 167 -4.86 10.39 -15.46
CA GLY A 167 -3.74 10.00 -14.62
C GLY A 167 -3.93 10.38 -13.14
N LEU A 168 -4.46 11.55 -12.86
CA LEU A 168 -4.76 12.01 -11.49
C LEU A 168 -5.92 11.22 -10.86
N LEU A 169 -6.95 10.91 -11.65
CA LEU A 169 -8.08 10.08 -11.22
C LEU A 169 -7.63 8.64 -10.92
N ASP A 170 -6.84 8.04 -11.81
CA ASP A 170 -6.30 6.68 -11.62
C ASP A 170 -5.45 6.62 -10.35
N LEU A 171 -4.56 7.60 -10.11
CA LEU A 171 -3.73 7.68 -8.92
C LEU A 171 -4.55 7.83 -7.63
N SER A 172 -5.53 8.74 -7.62
CA SER A 172 -6.37 9.00 -6.46
C SER A 172 -7.28 7.80 -6.16
N GLY A 173 -7.85 7.20 -7.20
CA GLY A 173 -8.66 5.98 -7.10
C GLY A 173 -7.85 4.77 -6.60
N GLU A 174 -6.61 4.60 -7.05
CA GLU A 174 -5.72 3.54 -6.55
C GLU A 174 -5.42 3.70 -5.06
N ARG A 175 -5.07 4.93 -4.63
CA ARG A 175 -4.81 5.23 -3.21
C ARG A 175 -6.04 5.02 -2.33
N LEU A 176 -7.22 5.41 -2.82
CA LEU A 176 -8.47 5.16 -2.13
C LEU A 176 -8.72 3.66 -1.98
N ARG A 177 -8.61 2.87 -3.07
CA ARG A 177 -8.80 1.41 -3.03
C ARG A 177 -7.84 0.73 -2.06
N VAL A 178 -6.55 1.12 -2.05
CA VAL A 178 -5.57 0.58 -1.09
C VAL A 178 -6.01 0.88 0.34
N LYS A 179 -6.39 2.13 0.64
CA LYS A 179 -6.85 2.53 1.98
C LYS A 179 -8.10 1.78 2.40
N THR A 180 -9.11 1.71 1.55
CA THR A 180 -10.35 1.00 1.85
C THR A 180 -10.09 -0.48 2.11
N ALA A 181 -9.35 -1.16 1.24
CA ALA A 181 -9.04 -2.58 1.39
C ALA A 181 -8.24 -2.88 2.67
N THR A 182 -7.27 -2.03 3.03
CA THR A 182 -6.47 -2.21 4.25
C THR A 182 -7.27 -1.92 5.52
N LEU A 183 -8.18 -0.94 5.50
CA LEU A 183 -9.11 -0.67 6.61
C LEU A 183 -10.12 -1.82 6.79
N GLU A 184 -10.66 -2.37 5.70
CA GLU A 184 -11.53 -3.54 5.72
C GLU A 184 -10.82 -4.77 6.30
N ALA A 185 -9.56 -5.01 5.92
CA ALA A 185 -8.74 -6.09 6.48
C ALA A 185 -8.54 -5.96 7.99
N ALA A 186 -8.62 -4.74 8.54
CA ALA A 186 -8.50 -4.44 9.98
C ALA A 186 -9.84 -4.43 10.73
N SER A 187 -10.96 -4.74 10.10
CA SER A 187 -12.32 -4.72 10.68
C SER A 187 -12.49 -5.65 11.88
N GLY A 188 -11.71 -6.73 11.98
CA GLY A 188 -11.66 -7.65 13.13
C GLY A 188 -10.49 -7.41 14.08
N GLY A 189 -9.70 -6.37 13.86
CA GLY A 189 -8.44 -6.07 14.52
C GLY A 189 -7.27 -6.06 13.53
N PHE A 190 -6.16 -5.41 13.91
CA PHE A 190 -5.00 -5.31 13.05
C PHE A 190 -4.20 -6.61 13.05
N ASP A 191 -4.00 -7.15 11.85
CA ASP A 191 -3.13 -8.30 11.57
C ASP A 191 -2.18 -7.93 10.41
N VAL A 192 -0.88 -8.10 10.63
CA VAL A 192 0.17 -7.71 9.67
C VAL A 192 0.01 -8.46 8.34
N PHE A 193 -0.31 -9.75 8.40
CA PHE A 193 -0.43 -10.59 7.22
C PHE A 193 -1.61 -10.16 6.36
N ARG A 194 -2.77 -9.98 6.96
CA ARG A 194 -4.00 -9.52 6.28
C ARG A 194 -3.82 -8.11 5.70
N TYR A 195 -3.14 -7.24 6.42
CA TYR A 195 -2.82 -5.89 5.93
C TYR A 195 -1.96 -5.93 4.67
N LEU A 196 -0.85 -6.69 4.71
CA LEU A 196 0.05 -6.81 3.57
C LEU A 196 -0.60 -7.53 2.39
N GLU A 197 -1.40 -8.57 2.63
CA GLU A 197 -2.17 -9.28 1.62
C GLU A 197 -3.18 -8.36 0.91
N ALA A 198 -3.96 -7.58 1.67
CA ALA A 198 -4.91 -6.64 1.11
C ALA A 198 -4.21 -5.58 0.23
N ARG A 199 -3.07 -5.06 0.70
CA ARG A 199 -2.25 -4.11 -0.03
C ARG A 199 -1.68 -4.70 -1.33
N ALA A 200 -1.14 -5.92 -1.27
CA ALA A 200 -0.58 -6.62 -2.43
C ALA A 200 -1.66 -6.95 -3.47
N ARG A 201 -2.84 -7.38 -3.03
CA ARG A 201 -3.98 -7.68 -3.91
C ARG A 201 -4.37 -6.46 -4.73
N VAL A 202 -4.60 -5.31 -4.09
CA VAL A 202 -4.98 -4.07 -4.80
C VAL A 202 -3.89 -3.61 -5.76
N ALA A 203 -2.61 -3.75 -5.39
CA ALA A 203 -1.49 -3.42 -6.27
C ALA A 203 -1.46 -4.32 -7.52
N ALA A 204 -1.70 -5.63 -7.36
CA ALA A 204 -1.76 -6.59 -8.46
C ALA A 204 -2.96 -6.31 -9.40
N GLU A 205 -4.14 -6.02 -8.85
CA GLU A 205 -5.34 -5.64 -9.61
C GLU A 205 -5.10 -4.34 -10.42
N GLY A 206 -4.45 -3.35 -9.80
CA GLY A 206 -4.08 -2.09 -10.46
C GLY A 206 -3.09 -2.29 -11.61
N ALA A 207 -2.09 -3.15 -11.44
CA ALA A 207 -1.13 -3.50 -12.48
C ALA A 207 -1.82 -4.20 -13.66
N ALA A 208 -2.66 -5.20 -13.39
CA ALA A 208 -3.41 -5.92 -14.41
C ALA A 208 -4.37 -5.00 -15.21
N ALA A 209 -5.00 -4.03 -14.54
CA ALA A 209 -5.87 -3.05 -15.21
C ALA A 209 -5.09 -2.10 -16.13
N ARG A 210 -3.86 -1.69 -15.73
CA ARG A 210 -2.98 -0.86 -16.57
C ARG A 210 -2.53 -1.59 -17.82
N THR A 211 -2.06 -2.83 -17.69
CA THR A 211 -1.65 -3.66 -18.85
C THR A 211 -2.79 -3.85 -19.85
N LYS A 212 -4.03 -4.10 -19.38
CA LYS A 212 -5.21 -4.19 -20.25
C LYS A 212 -5.52 -2.89 -20.99
N LYS A 213 -5.37 -1.72 -20.33
CA LYS A 213 -5.56 -0.40 -20.97
C LYS A 213 -4.51 -0.15 -22.05
N GLU A 214 -3.24 -0.49 -21.81
CA GLU A 214 -2.14 -0.33 -22.75
C GLU A 214 -2.32 -1.24 -23.98
N THR A 215 -2.65 -2.52 -23.78
CA THR A 215 -2.90 -3.46 -24.88
C THR A 215 -4.08 -3.03 -25.76
N LYS A 216 -5.13 -2.43 -25.16
CA LYS A 216 -6.28 -1.93 -25.90
C LYS A 216 -5.99 -0.64 -26.67
N ALA A 217 -5.08 0.20 -26.16
CA ALA A 217 -4.64 1.41 -26.83
C ALA A 217 -3.78 1.09 -28.08
N THR A 218 -2.83 0.14 -27.96
CA THR A 218 -2.00 -0.31 -29.09
C THR A 218 -2.81 -1.03 -30.16
N ALA A 219 -3.78 -1.87 -29.78
CA ALA A 219 -4.64 -2.56 -30.75
C ALA A 219 -5.60 -1.60 -31.50
N GLY A 220 -5.89 -0.40 -30.95
CA GLY A 220 -6.69 0.64 -31.60
C GLY A 220 -5.92 1.50 -32.60
N GLU A 221 -4.59 1.61 -32.46
CA GLU A 221 -3.72 2.34 -33.41
C GLU A 221 -3.40 1.55 -34.67
N ASP A 222 -3.32 0.20 -34.59
CA ASP A 222 -3.04 -0.66 -35.74
C ASP A 222 -4.22 -0.80 -36.73
N VAL A 223 -5.42 -0.34 -36.39
CA VAL A 223 -6.62 -0.43 -37.26
C VAL A 223 -6.82 0.83 -38.13
N LEU A 224 -6.01 1.88 -37.94
CA LEU A 224 -6.17 3.18 -38.60
C LEU A 224 -5.16 3.48 -39.72
N HIS A 225 -4.43 2.50 -40.21
CA HIS A 225 -3.64 2.64 -41.45
C HIS A 225 -4.11 1.64 -42.51
N PRO A 226 -4.87 2.10 -43.54
CA PRO A 226 -5.05 1.36 -44.75
C PRO A 226 -3.81 1.47 -45.67
#